data_4aacd4b417f127d127619c9591c7d3e3
#
_entry.id   4aacd4b417f127d127619c9591c7d3e3
#
_cell.length_a   1.000
_cell.length_b   1.000
_cell.length_c   1.000
_cell.angle_alpha   90.00
_cell.angle_beta   90.00
_cell.angle_gamma   90.00
#
_symmetry.space_group_name_H-M   'P 1'
#
loop_
_entity.id
_entity.type
_entity.pdbx_description
1 polymer ?
#
loop_
_entity_poly.entity_id
_entity_poly.type
_entity_poly.pdbx_seq_one_letter_code
_entity_poly.pdbx_strand_id
1 'polypeptide(L)'
;MISISIISPLKSMAVIDKAIEHNDFGCVFHRYVYENLEEIKDIYEQCKDISDVLFFSGELGYSYILTHVDDLKVPCTFISYTEKTLLSILLNFVIHYPDVPLNRLYIDFLTPVNDFMNLKKYLDPEHMPYCFENPVYNYETLKERAVELWESKKIDMMFTRTTNQLEVLNKLQIPYIPVSYTHLT
;
A
#
# COMPACT_ATOMS: atom_id res chain seq x y z
N MET A 1 -7.66 1.75 29.25
CA MET A 1 -7.31 2.66 28.12
C MET A 1 -6.84 1.76 27.00
N ILE A 2 -7.32 1.94 25.78
CA ILE A 2 -6.97 1.06 24.65
C ILE A 2 -5.53 1.31 24.25
N SER A 3 -4.77 0.22 24.10
CA SER A 3 -3.36 0.22 23.71
C SER A 3 -3.23 -0.21 22.24
N ILE A 4 -2.66 0.65 21.40
CA ILE A 4 -2.53 0.44 19.95
C ILE A 4 -1.05 0.46 19.58
N SER A 5 -0.56 -0.65 19.02
CA SER A 5 0.78 -0.70 18.42
C SER A 5 0.71 -0.34 16.95
N ILE A 6 1.37 0.75 16.59
CA ILE A 6 1.49 1.24 15.21
C ILE A 6 2.78 0.67 14.61
N ILE A 7 2.65 -0.07 13.52
CA ILE A 7 3.76 -0.74 12.82
C ILE A 7 3.87 -0.14 11.41
N SER A 8 4.99 0.51 11.11
CA SER A 8 5.09 1.34 9.91
C SER A 8 6.54 1.53 9.46
N PRO A 9 6.81 1.70 8.15
CA PRO A 9 8.07 2.28 7.70
C PRO A 9 8.25 3.71 8.23
N LEU A 10 9.51 4.14 8.41
CA LEU A 10 9.87 5.43 9.02
C LEU A 10 9.14 6.63 8.39
N LYS A 11 9.09 6.70 7.06
CA LYS A 11 8.45 7.83 6.36
C LYS A 11 6.94 7.92 6.64
N SER A 12 6.27 6.77 6.69
CA SER A 12 4.83 6.72 6.99
C SER A 12 4.55 6.99 8.48
N MET A 13 5.43 6.54 9.38
CA MET A 13 5.33 6.82 10.80
C MET A 13 5.33 8.33 11.08
N ALA A 14 6.20 9.09 10.43
CA ALA A 14 6.27 10.54 10.59
C ALA A 14 4.96 11.28 10.22
N VAL A 15 4.19 10.73 9.26
CA VAL A 15 2.87 11.27 8.89
C VAL A 15 1.83 10.93 9.94
N ILE A 16 1.86 9.69 10.44
CA ILE A 16 0.93 9.21 11.48
C ILE A 16 1.15 9.99 12.78
N ASP A 17 2.40 10.22 13.18
CA ASP A 17 2.74 10.97 14.39
C ASP A 17 2.13 12.37 14.36
N LYS A 18 2.23 13.09 13.25
CA LYS A 18 1.58 14.40 13.10
C LYS A 18 0.06 14.34 13.28
N ALA A 19 -0.58 13.27 12.79
CA ALA A 19 -2.02 13.09 12.95
C ALA A 19 -2.40 12.80 14.42
N ILE A 20 -1.57 12.05 15.15
CA ILE A 20 -1.79 11.70 16.56
C ILE A 20 -1.55 12.92 17.46
N GLU A 21 -0.49 13.69 17.21
CA GLU A 21 -0.14 14.88 18.02
C GLU A 21 -1.24 15.95 18.04
N HIS A 22 -2.03 16.02 16.99
CA HIS A 22 -3.09 17.04 16.84
C HIS A 22 -4.47 16.58 17.34
N ASN A 23 -4.61 15.34 17.80
CA ASN A 23 -5.88 14.76 18.17
C ASN A 23 -5.77 13.93 19.45
N ASP A 24 -6.74 14.08 20.35
CA ASP A 24 -6.88 13.21 21.52
C ASP A 24 -7.81 12.04 21.17
N PHE A 25 -7.24 10.86 21.03
CA PHE A 25 -7.99 9.64 20.75
C PHE A 25 -8.35 8.84 22.03
N GLY A 26 -7.89 9.26 23.20
CA GLY A 26 -8.07 8.53 24.44
C GLY A 26 -7.39 7.14 24.45
N CYS A 27 -6.36 6.96 23.65
CA CYS A 27 -5.61 5.71 23.46
C CYS A 27 -4.14 5.89 23.85
N VAL A 28 -3.47 4.78 24.16
CA VAL A 28 -2.01 4.72 24.25
C VAL A 28 -1.46 4.19 22.95
N PHE A 29 -0.50 4.91 22.36
CA PHE A 29 0.13 4.51 21.09
C PHE A 29 1.58 4.09 21.31
N HIS A 30 1.90 2.85 20.93
CA HIS A 30 3.27 2.33 20.84
C HIS A 30 3.70 2.36 19.37
N ARG A 31 4.92 2.82 19.11
CA ARG A 31 5.42 3.05 17.75
C ARG A 31 6.54 2.07 17.45
N TYR A 32 6.37 1.31 16.36
CA TYR A 32 7.34 0.35 15.87
C TYR A 32 7.64 0.64 14.40
N VAL A 33 8.92 0.88 14.11
CA VAL A 33 9.40 1.17 12.77
C VAL A 33 10.12 -0.05 12.23
N TYR A 34 9.85 -0.39 10.97
CA TYR A 34 10.57 -1.42 10.24
C TYR A 34 11.16 -0.87 8.94
N GLU A 35 12.29 -1.43 8.52
CA GLU A 35 12.90 -1.20 7.20
C GLU A 35 12.59 -2.36 6.26
N ASN A 36 12.60 -3.59 6.78
CA ASN A 36 12.33 -4.83 6.05
C ASN A 36 11.11 -5.53 6.64
N LEU A 37 10.36 -6.22 5.78
CA LEU A 37 9.11 -6.89 6.21
C LEU A 37 9.37 -7.99 7.25
N GLU A 38 10.52 -8.65 7.19
CA GLU A 38 10.92 -9.72 8.10
C GLU A 38 10.96 -9.25 9.56
N GLU A 39 11.29 -7.98 9.80
CA GLU A 39 11.34 -7.38 11.15
C GLU A 39 9.96 -7.31 11.82
N ILE A 40 8.88 -7.35 11.02
CA ILE A 40 7.49 -7.27 11.53
C ILE A 40 7.17 -8.43 12.46
N LYS A 41 7.73 -9.60 12.21
CA LYS A 41 7.53 -10.77 13.08
C LYS A 41 8.14 -10.55 14.48
N ASP A 42 9.35 -10.03 14.54
CA ASP A 42 10.01 -9.70 15.79
C ASP A 42 9.30 -8.56 16.53
N ILE A 43 8.81 -7.57 15.79
CA ILE A 43 7.98 -6.49 16.35
C ILE A 43 6.69 -7.05 16.94
N TYR A 44 6.03 -7.99 16.25
CA TYR A 44 4.84 -8.66 16.77
C TYR A 44 5.10 -9.33 18.10
N GLU A 45 6.21 -10.09 18.22
CA GLU A 45 6.59 -10.74 19.46
C GLU A 45 6.81 -9.75 20.62
N GLN A 46 7.28 -8.53 20.33
CA GLN A 46 7.47 -7.47 21.33
C GLN A 46 6.16 -6.82 21.80
N CYS A 47 5.16 -6.73 20.93
CA CYS A 47 3.97 -5.91 21.19
C CYS A 47 2.67 -6.72 21.43
N LYS A 48 2.65 -8.01 21.10
CA LYS A 48 1.42 -8.84 21.17
C LYS A 48 0.79 -8.94 22.57
N ASP A 49 1.59 -8.84 23.63
CA ASP A 49 1.10 -8.99 25.01
C ASP A 49 0.74 -7.64 25.67
N ILE A 50 1.06 -6.51 25.01
CA ILE A 50 0.82 -5.16 25.53
C ILE A 50 -0.17 -4.35 24.68
N SER A 51 -0.63 -4.92 23.58
CA SER A 51 -1.50 -4.23 22.62
C SER A 51 -2.88 -4.86 22.56
N ASP A 52 -3.89 -4.02 22.51
CA ASP A 52 -5.27 -4.42 22.21
C ASP A 52 -5.49 -4.53 20.69
N VAL A 53 -4.74 -3.75 19.89
CA VAL A 53 -4.82 -3.72 18.42
C VAL A 53 -3.44 -3.44 17.81
N LEU A 54 -3.14 -4.12 16.71
CA LEU A 54 -2.02 -3.79 15.82
C LEU A 54 -2.53 -3.00 14.62
N PHE A 55 -1.93 -1.85 14.39
CA PHE A 55 -2.30 -0.95 13.31
C PHE A 55 -1.14 -0.77 12.33
N PHE A 56 -1.31 -1.21 11.11
CA PHE A 56 -0.32 -1.08 10.05
C PHE A 56 -0.57 0.17 9.20
N SER A 57 0.49 0.88 8.83
CA SER A 57 0.38 2.04 7.95
C SER A 57 0.00 1.72 6.51
N GLY A 58 -0.02 0.44 6.14
CA GLY A 58 -0.39 0.00 4.80
C GLY A 58 -0.58 -1.51 4.70
N GLU A 59 -1.08 -1.93 3.56
CA GLU A 59 -1.49 -3.31 3.27
C GLU A 59 -0.33 -4.30 3.28
N LEU A 60 0.87 -3.88 2.86
CA LEU A 60 2.02 -4.77 2.69
C LEU A 60 2.47 -5.40 4.02
N GLY A 61 2.66 -4.56 5.05
CA GLY A 61 3.00 -5.05 6.39
C GLY A 61 1.88 -5.88 7.02
N TYR A 62 0.63 -5.47 6.80
CA TYR A 62 -0.54 -6.24 7.23
C TYR A 62 -0.61 -7.62 6.57
N SER A 63 -0.43 -7.71 5.26
CA SER A 63 -0.43 -8.98 4.54
C SER A 63 0.73 -9.88 4.99
N TYR A 64 1.90 -9.27 5.26
CA TYR A 64 3.05 -10.02 5.73
C TYR A 64 2.76 -10.72 7.07
N ILE A 65 2.22 -10.01 8.05
CA ILE A 65 1.94 -10.62 9.36
C ILE A 65 0.89 -11.73 9.27
N LEU A 66 -0.15 -11.55 8.46
CA LEU A 66 -1.20 -12.57 8.25
C LEU A 66 -0.67 -13.86 7.63
N THR A 67 0.38 -13.78 6.81
CA THR A 67 0.95 -14.95 6.11
C THR A 67 2.09 -15.62 6.87
N HIS A 68 2.68 -14.95 7.88
CA HIS A 68 3.87 -15.45 8.58
C HIS A 68 3.67 -15.73 10.08
N VAL A 69 2.46 -15.45 10.60
CA VAL A 69 2.07 -15.75 11.98
C VAL A 69 0.74 -16.49 11.97
N ASP A 70 0.78 -17.80 12.29
CA ASP A 70 -0.38 -18.68 12.20
C ASP A 70 -1.46 -18.40 13.26
N ASP A 71 -1.09 -17.93 14.45
CA ASP A 71 -1.99 -17.68 15.58
C ASP A 71 -1.84 -16.25 16.08
N LEU A 72 -2.48 -15.31 15.37
CA LEU A 72 -2.51 -13.91 15.74
C LEU A 72 -3.40 -13.72 16.97
N LYS A 73 -2.80 -13.40 18.11
CA LYS A 73 -3.51 -13.16 19.38
C LYS A 73 -4.14 -11.80 19.50
N VAL A 74 -3.72 -10.87 18.64
CA VAL A 74 -4.14 -9.46 18.66
C VAL A 74 -4.80 -9.10 17.34
N PRO A 75 -5.98 -8.45 17.34
CA PRO A 75 -6.62 -7.97 16.13
C PRO A 75 -5.70 -7.04 15.34
N CYS A 76 -5.64 -7.25 14.04
CA CYS A 76 -4.82 -6.44 13.14
C CYS A 76 -5.70 -5.64 12.18
N THR A 77 -5.29 -4.42 11.88
CA THR A 77 -5.92 -3.57 10.88
C THR A 77 -4.87 -2.72 10.16
N PHE A 78 -5.25 -2.12 9.03
CA PHE A 78 -4.34 -1.25 8.27
C PHE A 78 -5.06 -0.07 7.65
N ILE A 79 -4.31 0.95 7.24
CA ILE A 79 -4.84 2.06 6.45
C ILE A 79 -5.06 1.60 5.02
N SER A 80 -6.32 1.56 4.61
CA SER A 80 -6.71 1.22 3.23
C SER A 80 -7.24 2.43 2.48
N TYR A 81 -7.07 2.45 1.18
CA TYR A 81 -7.83 3.34 0.32
C TYR A 81 -9.25 2.82 0.17
N THR A 82 -10.18 3.74 0.04
CA THR A 82 -11.55 3.41 -0.31
C THR A 82 -11.70 3.32 -1.83
N GLU A 83 -12.71 2.61 -2.29
CA GLU A 83 -13.13 2.57 -3.70
C GLU A 83 -13.34 3.99 -4.25
N LYS A 84 -13.98 4.87 -3.47
CA LYS A 84 -14.15 6.30 -3.82
C LYS A 84 -12.82 7.00 -4.04
N THR A 85 -11.83 6.74 -3.21
CA THR A 85 -10.49 7.31 -3.33
C THR A 85 -9.83 6.87 -4.64
N LEU A 86 -9.89 5.57 -4.95
CA LEU A 86 -9.35 5.05 -6.21
C LEU A 86 -10.02 5.71 -7.42
N LEU A 87 -11.35 5.78 -7.43
CA LEU A 87 -12.09 6.41 -8.53
C LEU A 87 -11.74 7.89 -8.70
N SER A 88 -11.52 8.60 -7.59
CA SER A 88 -11.07 10.01 -7.64
C SER A 88 -9.66 10.13 -8.24
N ILE A 89 -8.75 9.23 -7.90
CA ILE A 89 -7.39 9.19 -8.48
C ILE A 89 -7.46 8.91 -9.98
N LEU A 90 -8.25 7.91 -10.40
CA LEU A 90 -8.40 7.55 -11.80
C LEU A 90 -9.07 8.66 -12.60
N LEU A 91 -10.08 9.34 -12.06
CA LEU A 91 -10.70 10.48 -12.70
C LEU A 91 -9.71 11.63 -12.93
N ASN A 92 -8.94 11.98 -11.90
CA ASN A 92 -7.88 12.98 -12.03
C ASN A 92 -6.85 12.58 -13.09
N PHE A 93 -6.46 11.30 -13.10
CA PHE A 93 -5.52 10.79 -14.08
C PHE A 93 -6.04 10.96 -15.51
N VAL A 94 -7.25 10.51 -15.81
CA VAL A 94 -7.85 10.63 -17.16
C VAL A 94 -7.95 12.09 -17.63
N ILE A 95 -8.20 13.01 -16.70
CA ILE A 95 -8.27 14.45 -17.02
C ILE A 95 -6.88 15.02 -17.38
N HIS A 96 -5.82 14.63 -16.64
CA HIS A 96 -4.49 15.21 -16.80
C HIS A 96 -3.61 14.46 -17.80
N TYR A 97 -3.91 13.19 -18.08
CA TYR A 97 -3.17 12.30 -18.98
C TYR A 97 -4.11 11.64 -20.01
N PRO A 98 -4.84 12.43 -20.84
CA PRO A 98 -5.86 11.89 -21.73
C PRO A 98 -5.29 10.96 -22.82
N ASP A 99 -4.00 11.07 -23.11
CA ASP A 99 -3.32 10.26 -24.12
C ASP A 99 -2.85 8.90 -23.60
N VAL A 100 -2.95 8.65 -22.28
CA VAL A 100 -2.57 7.38 -21.67
C VAL A 100 -3.82 6.59 -21.28
N PRO A 101 -4.19 5.55 -22.03
CA PRO A 101 -5.38 4.75 -21.71
C PRO A 101 -5.17 3.91 -20.45
N LEU A 102 -6.25 3.68 -19.70
CA LEU A 102 -6.20 2.95 -18.42
C LEU A 102 -5.60 1.56 -18.54
N ASN A 103 -5.84 0.85 -19.64
CA ASN A 103 -5.27 -0.48 -19.88
C ASN A 103 -3.76 -0.49 -20.20
N ARG A 104 -3.13 0.68 -20.21
CA ARG A 104 -1.67 0.84 -20.27
C ARG A 104 -1.08 1.40 -18.96
N LEU A 105 -1.89 1.42 -17.92
CA LEU A 105 -1.49 1.82 -16.57
C LEU A 105 -1.27 0.57 -15.72
N TYR A 106 -0.22 0.55 -14.90
CA TYR A 106 -0.03 -0.45 -13.85
C TYR A 106 -0.31 0.18 -12.48
N ILE A 107 -1.12 -0.46 -11.65
CA ILE A 107 -1.46 -0.01 -10.30
C ILE A 107 -1.02 -1.07 -9.30
N ASP A 108 0.08 -0.84 -8.59
CA ASP A 108 0.75 -1.82 -7.74
C ASP A 108 -0.01 -2.18 -6.46
N PHE A 109 -1.00 -1.38 -6.09
CA PHE A 109 -1.83 -1.58 -4.89
C PHE A 109 -3.24 -2.12 -5.19
N LEU A 110 -3.54 -2.48 -6.43
CA LEU A 110 -4.70 -3.29 -6.76
C LEU A 110 -4.30 -4.76 -6.70
N THR A 111 -4.72 -5.43 -5.66
CA THR A 111 -4.29 -6.77 -5.29
C THR A 111 -5.49 -7.69 -5.05
N PRO A 112 -5.31 -9.02 -5.08
CA PRO A 112 -6.35 -9.94 -4.67
C PRO A 112 -6.82 -9.75 -3.21
N VAL A 113 -5.96 -9.25 -2.32
CA VAL A 113 -6.27 -9.04 -0.91
C VAL A 113 -7.35 -7.97 -0.73
N ASN A 114 -7.36 -6.95 -1.57
CA ASN A 114 -8.35 -5.88 -1.54
C ASN A 114 -9.42 -6.00 -2.65
N ASP A 115 -9.54 -7.21 -3.25
CA ASP A 115 -10.45 -7.49 -4.37
C ASP A 115 -10.33 -6.44 -5.50
N PHE A 116 -9.08 -6.03 -5.80
CA PHE A 116 -8.78 -4.99 -6.78
C PHE A 116 -9.62 -3.71 -6.58
N MET A 117 -9.98 -3.43 -5.33
CA MET A 117 -10.82 -2.31 -4.88
C MET A 117 -12.13 -2.22 -5.67
N ASN A 118 -12.71 -3.37 -6.04
CA ASN A 118 -13.94 -3.50 -6.82
C ASN A 118 -13.92 -2.83 -8.21
N LEU A 119 -12.75 -2.55 -8.77
CA LEU A 119 -12.63 -1.79 -10.02
C LEU A 119 -13.39 -2.44 -11.20
N LYS A 120 -13.53 -3.75 -11.19
CA LYS A 120 -14.33 -4.52 -12.18
C LYS A 120 -15.81 -4.14 -12.23
N LYS A 121 -16.33 -3.44 -11.23
CA LYS A 121 -17.71 -2.91 -11.26
C LYS A 121 -17.87 -1.69 -12.16
N TYR A 122 -16.77 -1.02 -12.49
CA TYR A 122 -16.76 0.28 -13.17
C TYR A 122 -16.11 0.23 -14.54
N LEU A 123 -15.26 -0.75 -14.80
CA LEU A 123 -14.50 -0.87 -16.03
C LEU A 123 -14.74 -2.24 -16.68
N ASP A 124 -14.93 -2.23 -17.99
CA ASP A 124 -14.92 -3.43 -18.81
C ASP A 124 -13.51 -4.04 -18.84
N PRO A 125 -13.36 -5.37 -19.07
CA PRO A 125 -12.07 -6.05 -19.08
C PRO A 125 -11.03 -5.42 -20.01
N GLU A 126 -11.46 -4.87 -21.15
CA GLU A 126 -10.57 -4.23 -22.14
C GLU A 126 -9.98 -2.89 -21.67
N HIS A 127 -10.61 -2.25 -20.67
CA HIS A 127 -10.17 -0.98 -20.09
C HIS A 127 -9.47 -1.13 -18.74
N MET A 128 -9.40 -2.37 -18.22
CA MET A 128 -8.76 -2.62 -16.92
C MET A 128 -7.26 -2.31 -16.94
N PRO A 129 -6.77 -1.57 -15.94
CA PRO A 129 -5.32 -1.43 -15.76
C PRO A 129 -4.68 -2.77 -15.40
N TYR A 130 -3.38 -2.88 -15.59
CA TYR A 130 -2.62 -3.97 -15.02
C TYR A 130 -2.62 -3.85 -13.49
N CYS A 131 -2.90 -4.97 -12.84
CA CYS A 131 -2.96 -5.11 -11.39
C CYS A 131 -1.84 -6.05 -10.91
N PHE A 132 -1.60 -6.04 -9.62
CA PHE A 132 -0.69 -7.00 -9.01
C PHE A 132 -1.44 -8.27 -8.64
N GLU A 133 -1.21 -9.34 -9.37
CA GLU A 133 -1.94 -10.63 -9.24
C GLU A 133 -1.11 -11.74 -8.57
N ASN A 134 0.18 -11.46 -8.25
CA ASN A 134 1.04 -12.45 -7.63
C ASN A 134 0.56 -12.74 -6.19
N PRO A 135 0.42 -14.00 -5.77
CA PRO A 135 0.06 -14.34 -4.40
C PRO A 135 1.14 -13.97 -3.37
N VAL A 136 2.39 -13.86 -3.81
CA VAL A 136 3.49 -13.39 -2.97
C VAL A 136 3.59 -11.88 -3.09
N TYR A 137 3.10 -11.17 -2.08
CA TYR A 137 3.04 -9.72 -2.04
C TYR A 137 4.18 -9.17 -1.18
N ASN A 138 5.28 -8.79 -1.81
CA ASN A 138 6.43 -8.15 -1.17
C ASN A 138 7.11 -7.14 -2.12
N TYR A 139 8.13 -6.44 -1.62
CA TYR A 139 8.83 -5.40 -2.40
C TYR A 139 9.51 -5.94 -3.67
N GLU A 140 10.08 -7.14 -3.62
CA GLU A 140 10.79 -7.73 -4.75
C GLU A 140 9.82 -8.11 -5.87
N THR A 141 8.73 -8.82 -5.54
CA THR A 141 7.73 -9.23 -6.54
C THR A 141 6.99 -8.05 -7.15
N LEU A 142 6.76 -6.98 -6.39
CA LEU A 142 6.22 -5.72 -6.93
C LEU A 142 7.17 -5.07 -7.94
N LYS A 143 8.47 -5.02 -7.61
CA LYS A 143 9.51 -4.50 -8.49
C LYS A 143 9.64 -5.33 -9.77
N GLU A 144 9.74 -6.65 -9.64
CA GLU A 144 9.81 -7.58 -10.77
C GLU A 144 8.64 -7.39 -11.73
N ARG A 145 7.43 -7.27 -11.20
CA ARG A 145 6.23 -7.05 -12.02
C ARG A 145 6.26 -5.71 -12.77
N ALA A 146 6.68 -4.65 -12.11
CA ALA A 146 6.81 -3.33 -12.76
C ALA A 146 7.81 -3.36 -13.91
N VAL A 147 8.98 -3.97 -13.69
CA VAL A 147 10.03 -4.14 -14.70
C VAL A 147 9.55 -4.99 -15.88
N GLU A 148 8.94 -6.15 -15.60
CA GLU A 148 8.38 -7.03 -16.63
C GLU A 148 7.40 -6.31 -17.56
N LEU A 149 6.44 -5.59 -16.97
CA LEU A 149 5.42 -4.87 -17.73
C LEU A 149 6.02 -3.73 -18.57
N TRP A 150 7.01 -3.04 -18.02
CA TRP A 150 7.72 -1.96 -18.71
C TRP A 150 8.56 -2.47 -19.87
N GLU A 151 9.42 -3.47 -19.64
CA GLU A 151 10.30 -4.04 -20.67
C GLU A 151 9.50 -4.71 -21.81
N SER A 152 8.36 -5.33 -21.47
CA SER A 152 7.43 -5.90 -22.46
C SER A 152 6.56 -4.85 -23.17
N LYS A 153 6.75 -3.56 -22.86
CA LYS A 153 6.00 -2.42 -23.42
C LYS A 153 4.48 -2.54 -23.25
N LYS A 154 4.04 -3.15 -22.16
CA LYS A 154 2.63 -3.31 -21.83
C LYS A 154 2.04 -2.10 -21.13
N ILE A 155 2.88 -1.31 -20.46
CA ILE A 155 2.46 -0.11 -19.74
C ILE A 155 3.22 1.13 -20.21
N ASP A 156 2.60 2.28 -20.06
CA ASP A 156 3.19 3.60 -20.31
C ASP A 156 3.44 4.36 -19.02
N MET A 157 2.76 3.99 -17.93
CA MET A 157 2.87 4.64 -16.63
C MET A 157 2.44 3.70 -15.51
N MET A 158 2.88 3.98 -14.28
CA MET A 158 2.37 3.27 -13.12
C MET A 158 1.92 4.19 -11.99
N PHE A 159 0.97 3.71 -11.18
CA PHE A 159 0.67 4.26 -9.87
C PHE A 159 1.31 3.38 -8.81
N THR A 160 2.04 4.01 -7.91
CA THR A 160 2.70 3.28 -6.82
C THR A 160 2.45 3.92 -5.47
N ARG A 161 2.22 3.07 -4.47
CA ARG A 161 2.21 3.42 -3.04
C ARG A 161 3.54 3.07 -2.37
N THR A 162 4.40 2.36 -3.06
CA THR A 162 5.61 1.77 -2.49
C THR A 162 6.81 2.66 -2.74
N THR A 163 7.19 3.46 -1.73
CA THR A 163 8.33 4.38 -1.83
C THR A 163 9.67 3.68 -2.06
N ASN A 164 9.80 2.41 -1.66
CA ASN A 164 11.01 1.61 -1.86
C ASN A 164 11.28 1.26 -3.32
N GLN A 165 10.28 1.37 -4.21
CA GLN A 165 10.46 1.14 -5.65
C GLN A 165 10.95 2.38 -6.41
N LEU A 166 10.80 3.58 -5.85
CA LEU A 166 11.01 4.83 -6.59
C LEU A 166 12.42 4.95 -7.18
N GLU A 167 13.44 4.45 -6.49
CA GLU A 167 14.82 4.45 -6.99
C GLU A 167 14.96 3.61 -8.26
N VAL A 168 14.37 2.41 -8.28
CA VAL A 168 14.39 1.51 -9.44
C VAL A 168 13.60 2.11 -10.59
N LEU A 169 12.41 2.67 -10.32
CA LEU A 169 11.58 3.31 -11.33
C LEU A 169 12.31 4.49 -12.00
N ASN A 170 12.98 5.31 -11.22
CA ASN A 170 13.80 6.42 -11.72
C ASN A 170 14.99 5.92 -12.57
N LYS A 171 15.70 4.88 -12.12
CA LYS A 171 16.84 4.30 -12.84
C LYS A 171 16.42 3.72 -14.20
N LEU A 172 15.25 3.10 -14.27
CA LEU A 172 14.71 2.51 -15.49
C LEU A 172 13.88 3.50 -16.32
N GLN A 173 13.74 4.74 -15.86
CA GLN A 173 12.94 5.78 -16.49
C GLN A 173 11.47 5.36 -16.69
N ILE A 174 10.93 4.58 -15.77
CA ILE A 174 9.51 4.21 -15.78
C ILE A 174 8.70 5.42 -15.28
N PRO A 175 7.79 5.99 -16.07
CA PRO A 175 6.92 7.07 -15.62
C PRO A 175 6.00 6.58 -14.50
N TYR A 176 5.93 7.30 -13.38
CA TYR A 176 5.07 6.94 -12.27
C TYR A 176 4.43 8.13 -11.58
N ILE A 177 3.30 7.87 -10.95
CA ILE A 177 2.63 8.80 -10.04
C ILE A 177 2.64 8.16 -8.64
N PRO A 178 3.32 8.78 -7.67
CA PRO A 178 3.27 8.30 -6.29
C PRO A 178 1.90 8.64 -5.71
N VAL A 179 1.20 7.63 -5.22
CA VAL A 179 -0.10 7.81 -4.57
C VAL A 179 0.10 7.83 -3.07
N SER A 180 -0.09 9.00 -2.46
CA SER A 180 -0.02 9.19 -1.01
C SER A 180 -1.34 9.72 -0.45
N TYR A 181 -1.56 9.54 0.85
CA TYR A 181 -2.74 10.07 1.54
C TYR A 181 -2.85 11.59 1.50
N THR A 182 -1.76 12.30 1.22
CA THR A 182 -1.70 13.77 1.20
C THR A 182 -2.22 14.41 -0.10
N HIS A 183 -2.47 13.64 -1.15
CA HIS A 183 -3.01 14.16 -2.42
C HIS A 183 -4.55 14.24 -2.45
N LEU A 184 -5.22 14.00 -1.31
CA LEU A 184 -6.68 13.87 -1.20
C LEU A 184 -7.34 14.96 -0.35
N THR A 185 -6.58 15.98 0.03
CA THR A 185 -7.09 17.19 0.73
C THR A 185 -7.12 18.39 -0.16
#